data_7b89f568a8895b91984d5fb0237e1f03
#
_entry.id   7b89f568a8895b91984d5fb0237e1f03
#
_cell.length_a   1.000
_cell.length_b   1.000
_cell.length_c   1.000
_cell.angle_alpha   90.00
_cell.angle_beta   90.00
_cell.angle_gamma   90.00
#
_symmetry.space_group_name_H-M   'P 1'
#
loop_
_entity.id
_entity.type
_entity.pdbx_description
1 polymer ?
#
loop_
_entity_poly.entity_id
_entity_poly.type
_entity_poly.pdbx_seq_one_letter_code
_entity_poly.pdbx_strand_id
1 'polypeptide(L)'
;MSNRVGLVAAAALVISSSAACSSEALAERAAGTLPPGSAQVAIDGNTRPVMQSVRCAPPERHLSTISAGNDASGLTVMVSNAGKLTVEFVRIRNLDGFSGDYNQGLAGNDATVVLNDSTYQIAGVAVGYGSKSPEPTKTPFTIKVSC
;
A
#
# COMPACT_ATOMS: atom_id res chain seq x y z
N MET A 1 29.76 59.15 57.84
CA MET A 1 30.30 57.81 58.19
C MET A 1 29.28 56.77 57.81
N SER A 2 29.72 55.72 57.23
CA SER A 2 29.02 54.49 56.79
C SER A 2 28.28 54.56 55.44
N ASN A 3 29.04 54.20 54.47
CA ASN A 3 28.60 53.70 53.18
C ASN A 3 27.80 52.41 53.32
N ARG A 4 26.62 52.39 52.77
CA ARG A 4 25.97 51.09 52.43
C ARG A 4 25.71 51.08 50.96
N VAL A 5 26.54 50.30 50.27
CA VAL A 5 26.38 49.97 48.88
C VAL A 5 25.27 48.91 48.77
N GLY A 6 24.17 49.31 48.15
CA GLY A 6 23.09 48.38 47.81
C GLY A 6 23.42 47.66 46.55
N LEU A 7 23.59 46.36 46.67
CA LEU A 7 23.76 45.46 45.53
C LEU A 7 22.40 45.16 44.91
N VAL A 8 22.16 45.66 43.70
CA VAL A 8 20.98 45.32 42.92
C VAL A 8 21.33 44.06 42.12
N ALA A 9 20.78 42.94 42.52
CA ALA A 9 20.82 41.72 41.76
C ALA A 9 19.76 41.75 40.63
N ALA A 10 20.21 41.90 39.40
CA ALA A 10 19.35 41.77 38.24
C ALA A 10 19.19 40.25 37.93
N ALA A 11 18.04 39.71 38.23
CA ALA A 11 17.66 38.36 37.82
C ALA A 11 17.27 38.37 36.35
N ALA A 12 18.12 37.87 35.48
CA ALA A 12 17.80 37.59 34.07
C ALA A 12 16.95 36.32 33.97
N LEU A 13 15.67 36.49 33.70
CA LEU A 13 14.76 35.40 33.34
C LEU A 13 15.08 34.95 31.90
N VAL A 14 15.79 33.87 31.76
CA VAL A 14 15.97 33.17 30.48
C VAL A 14 14.70 32.35 30.22
N ILE A 15 13.84 32.91 29.38
CA ILE A 15 12.68 32.18 28.86
C ILE A 15 13.21 31.21 27.79
N SER A 16 13.48 29.98 28.18
CA SER A 16 13.75 28.88 27.25
C SER A 16 12.44 28.53 26.53
N SER A 17 12.22 29.09 25.35
CA SER A 17 11.20 28.61 24.42
C SER A 17 11.61 27.22 23.92
N SER A 18 11.16 26.18 24.61
CA SER A 18 11.15 24.82 24.08
C SER A 18 10.21 24.83 22.91
N ALA A 19 10.76 24.90 21.69
CA ALA A 19 10.09 24.51 20.49
C ALA A 19 9.75 23.02 20.63
N ALA A 20 8.54 22.72 21.09
CA ALA A 20 7.99 21.39 20.97
C ALA A 20 7.85 21.14 19.47
N CYS A 21 8.86 20.51 18.88
CA CYS A 21 8.66 19.76 17.66
C CYS A 21 7.64 18.69 18.01
N SER A 22 6.39 18.93 17.68
CA SER A 22 5.37 17.89 17.59
C SER A 22 5.86 16.96 16.51
N SER A 23 6.67 15.98 16.87
CA SER A 23 6.74 14.74 16.13
C SER A 23 5.30 14.22 16.20
N GLU A 24 4.51 14.47 15.17
CA GLU A 24 3.34 13.63 14.92
C GLU A 24 3.93 12.23 14.88
N ALA A 25 3.71 11.49 15.95
CA ALA A 25 4.03 10.08 15.99
C ALA A 25 3.32 9.49 14.78
N LEU A 26 4.10 9.16 13.75
CA LEU A 26 3.62 8.35 12.64
C LEU A 26 3.01 7.14 13.33
N ALA A 27 1.68 7.07 13.32
CA ALA A 27 0.97 5.97 13.96
C ALA A 27 1.64 4.70 13.45
N GLU A 28 2.22 3.93 14.37
CA GLU A 28 3.00 2.74 14.02
C GLU A 28 2.07 1.81 13.27
N ARG A 29 2.21 1.80 11.94
CA ARG A 29 1.35 0.99 11.09
C ARG A 29 1.60 -0.46 11.38
N ALA A 30 0.54 -1.23 11.50
CA ALA A 30 0.63 -2.67 11.65
C ALA A 30 1.53 -3.25 10.54
N ALA A 31 2.37 -4.22 10.89
CA ALA A 31 3.30 -4.83 9.95
C ALA A 31 2.56 -5.34 8.70
N GLY A 32 3.04 -4.94 7.53
CA GLY A 32 2.45 -5.31 6.25
C GLY A 32 1.36 -4.37 5.72
N THR A 33 0.99 -3.29 6.45
CA THR A 33 0.08 -2.27 5.95
C THR A 33 0.81 -1.21 5.13
N LEU A 34 0.09 -0.59 4.19
CA LEU A 34 0.57 0.49 3.35
C LEU A 34 -0.14 1.81 3.70
N PRO A 35 0.47 2.96 3.37
CA PRO A 35 -0.24 4.23 3.38
C PRO A 35 -1.49 4.19 2.50
N PRO A 36 -2.60 4.85 2.88
CA PRO A 36 -3.77 4.99 2.02
C PRO A 36 -3.39 5.54 0.64
N GLY A 37 -4.04 5.01 -0.41
CA GLY A 37 -3.77 5.41 -1.78
C GLY A 37 -2.49 4.86 -2.39
N SER A 38 -1.88 3.85 -1.77
CA SER A 38 -0.65 3.24 -2.26
C SER A 38 -0.79 1.74 -2.53
N ALA A 39 0.03 1.24 -3.45
CA ALA A 39 0.11 -0.17 -3.79
C ALA A 39 1.55 -0.63 -3.97
N GLN A 40 1.83 -1.86 -3.58
CA GLN A 40 3.09 -2.54 -3.82
C GLN A 40 2.83 -3.89 -4.47
N VAL A 41 3.57 -4.21 -5.51
CA VAL A 41 3.38 -5.44 -6.30
C VAL A 41 4.70 -6.16 -6.42
N ALA A 42 4.66 -7.48 -6.30
CA ALA A 42 5.76 -8.34 -6.69
C ALA A 42 5.27 -9.30 -7.79
N ILE A 43 6.05 -9.42 -8.84
CA ILE A 43 5.83 -10.34 -9.96
C ILE A 43 7.00 -11.31 -9.99
N ASP A 44 6.71 -12.60 -9.95
CA ASP A 44 7.74 -13.66 -9.92
C ASP A 44 8.81 -13.42 -8.83
N GLY A 45 8.38 -12.97 -7.66
CA GLY A 45 9.25 -12.64 -6.53
C GLY A 45 9.98 -11.28 -6.62
N ASN A 46 9.88 -10.57 -7.75
CA ASN A 46 10.49 -9.26 -7.92
C ASN A 46 9.56 -8.15 -7.44
N THR A 47 9.87 -7.56 -6.31
CA THR A 47 9.10 -6.46 -5.72
C THR A 47 9.35 -5.15 -6.47
N ARG A 48 8.26 -4.50 -6.86
CA ARG A 48 8.28 -3.18 -7.52
C ARG A 48 8.26 -2.05 -6.49
N PRO A 49 8.73 -0.85 -6.86
CA PRO A 49 8.52 0.34 -6.04
C PRO A 49 7.04 0.59 -5.74
N VAL A 50 6.77 1.22 -4.61
CA VAL A 50 5.40 1.56 -4.20
C VAL A 50 4.79 2.55 -5.20
N MET A 51 3.59 2.22 -5.69
CA MET A 51 2.79 3.09 -6.54
C MET A 51 1.86 3.94 -5.68
N GLN A 52 1.71 5.23 -6.02
CA GLN A 52 0.85 6.19 -5.30
C GLN A 52 -0.47 6.46 -6.02
N SER A 53 -0.67 5.91 -7.22
CA SER A 53 -1.85 6.14 -8.04
C SER A 53 -2.89 5.03 -7.86
N VAL A 54 -3.43 4.91 -6.64
CA VAL A 54 -4.48 3.93 -6.31
C VAL A 54 -5.85 4.60 -6.38
N ARG A 55 -6.79 3.91 -7.01
CA ARG A 55 -8.21 4.29 -7.06
C ARG A 55 -9.04 3.11 -6.56
N CYS A 56 -9.86 3.38 -5.57
CA CYS A 56 -10.81 2.42 -5.03
C CYS A 56 -12.21 2.88 -5.42
N ALA A 57 -12.88 2.11 -6.25
CA ALA A 57 -14.27 2.38 -6.60
C ALA A 57 -15.18 2.08 -5.41
N PRO A 58 -16.28 2.82 -5.23
CA PRO A 58 -17.30 2.45 -4.26
C PRO A 58 -17.76 1.01 -4.50
N PRO A 59 -17.97 0.22 -3.43
CA PRO A 59 -18.45 -1.14 -3.59
C PRO A 59 -19.79 -1.20 -4.33
N GLU A 60 -19.86 -2.03 -5.34
CA GLU A 60 -21.12 -2.35 -6.01
C GLU A 60 -21.60 -3.73 -5.55
N ARG A 61 -22.73 -3.77 -4.82
CA ARG A 61 -23.23 -4.99 -4.16
C ARG A 61 -22.18 -5.55 -3.21
N HIS A 62 -21.48 -6.60 -3.62
CA HIS A 62 -20.44 -7.27 -2.82
C HIS A 62 -19.05 -7.18 -3.45
N LEU A 63 -18.91 -6.40 -4.52
CA LEU A 63 -17.67 -6.28 -5.28
C LEU A 63 -17.01 -4.93 -5.02
N SER A 64 -15.74 -4.97 -4.67
CA SER A 64 -14.86 -3.80 -4.60
C SER A 64 -13.86 -3.88 -5.73
N THR A 65 -13.78 -2.82 -6.54
CA THR A 65 -12.80 -2.71 -7.63
C THR A 65 -11.72 -1.71 -7.24
N ILE A 66 -10.49 -2.17 -7.31
CA ILE A 66 -9.30 -1.39 -6.96
C ILE A 66 -8.38 -1.37 -8.18
N SER A 67 -7.90 -0.20 -8.55
CA SER A 67 -6.91 -0.06 -9.62
C SER A 67 -5.71 0.75 -9.13
N ALA A 68 -4.53 0.42 -9.64
CA ALA A 68 -3.30 1.14 -9.36
C ALA A 68 -2.46 1.26 -10.64
N GLY A 69 -1.70 2.34 -10.73
CA GLY A 69 -0.90 2.65 -11.93
C GLY A 69 -1.67 3.48 -12.94
N ASN A 70 -1.35 3.28 -14.21
CA ASN A 70 -1.95 4.00 -15.34
C ASN A 70 -2.32 3.04 -16.49
N ASP A 71 -2.78 3.58 -17.62
CA ASP A 71 -3.23 2.75 -18.75
C ASP A 71 -2.11 1.92 -19.38
N ALA A 72 -0.87 2.39 -19.33
CA ALA A 72 0.29 1.69 -19.91
C ALA A 72 0.84 0.61 -18.96
N SER A 73 0.81 0.84 -17.65
CA SER A 73 1.37 -0.06 -16.64
C SER A 73 0.58 0.04 -15.34
N GLY A 74 0.01 -1.06 -14.89
CA GLY A 74 -0.80 -1.04 -13.68
C GLY A 74 -1.50 -2.34 -13.39
N LEU A 75 -2.39 -2.31 -12.43
CA LEU A 75 -3.21 -3.45 -12.04
C LEU A 75 -4.66 -3.05 -11.80
N THR A 76 -5.54 -4.02 -11.91
CA THR A 76 -6.93 -3.94 -11.47
C THR A 76 -7.25 -5.20 -10.68
N VAL A 77 -7.85 -5.03 -9.52
CA VAL A 77 -8.25 -6.12 -8.63
C VAL A 77 -9.74 -6.00 -8.36
N MET A 78 -10.45 -7.11 -8.41
CA MET A 78 -11.84 -7.22 -7.94
C MET A 78 -11.89 -8.20 -6.76
N VAL A 79 -12.41 -7.74 -5.66
CA VAL A 79 -12.56 -8.50 -4.41
C VAL A 79 -14.02 -8.57 -4.05
N SER A 80 -14.50 -9.77 -3.71
CA SER A 80 -15.87 -9.99 -3.22
C SER A 80 -15.88 -10.18 -1.71
N ASN A 81 -16.88 -9.63 -1.06
CA ASN A 81 -17.20 -9.88 0.36
C ASN A 81 -18.57 -10.54 0.54
N ALA A 82 -19.10 -11.21 -0.48
CA ALA A 82 -20.31 -11.99 -0.40
C ALA A 82 -20.09 -13.25 0.46
N GLY A 83 -20.11 -13.07 1.76
CA GLY A 83 -19.80 -14.10 2.76
C GLY A 83 -18.33 -14.05 3.18
N LYS A 84 -17.47 -14.84 2.52
CA LYS A 84 -16.02 -14.83 2.77
C LYS A 84 -15.33 -13.87 1.78
N LEU A 85 -14.31 -13.16 2.24
CA LEU A 85 -13.49 -12.33 1.38
C LEU A 85 -12.75 -13.19 0.35
N THR A 86 -12.95 -12.92 -0.94
CA THR A 86 -12.36 -13.67 -2.06
C THR A 86 -11.86 -12.74 -3.15
N VAL A 87 -10.86 -13.19 -3.90
CA VAL A 87 -10.39 -12.51 -5.11
C VAL A 87 -11.12 -13.09 -6.31
N GLU A 88 -11.91 -12.27 -6.98
CA GLU A 88 -12.66 -12.68 -8.17
C GLU A 88 -11.81 -12.55 -9.43
N PHE A 89 -11.02 -11.48 -9.50
CA PHE A 89 -10.27 -11.12 -10.70
C PHE A 89 -9.04 -10.27 -10.36
N VAL A 90 -7.95 -10.51 -11.08
CA VAL A 90 -6.78 -9.61 -11.09
C VAL A 90 -6.32 -9.46 -12.53
N ARG A 91 -6.14 -8.23 -12.98
CA ARG A 91 -5.48 -7.91 -14.25
C ARG A 91 -4.18 -7.17 -13.99
N ILE A 92 -3.12 -7.67 -14.55
CA ILE A 92 -1.79 -7.07 -14.52
C ILE A 92 -1.45 -6.59 -15.93
N ARG A 93 -1.07 -5.33 -16.06
CA ARG A 93 -0.68 -4.71 -17.33
C ARG A 93 0.75 -4.23 -17.24
N ASN A 94 1.62 -4.85 -18.01
CA ASN A 94 3.02 -4.42 -18.18
C ASN A 94 3.72 -4.03 -16.87
N LEU A 95 3.59 -4.88 -15.85
CA LEU A 95 4.36 -4.77 -14.63
C LEU A 95 5.53 -5.74 -14.71
N ASP A 96 6.74 -5.21 -14.63
CA ASP A 96 7.98 -5.97 -14.82
C ASP A 96 8.03 -6.75 -16.15
N GLY A 97 7.44 -6.17 -17.20
CA GLY A 97 7.32 -6.80 -18.51
C GLY A 97 6.27 -7.91 -18.59
N PHE A 98 5.52 -8.15 -17.54
CA PHE A 98 4.45 -9.14 -17.49
C PHE A 98 3.08 -8.51 -17.67
N SER A 99 2.24 -9.14 -18.48
CA SER A 99 0.82 -8.83 -18.62
C SER A 99 0.02 -10.11 -18.57
N GLY A 100 -0.95 -10.19 -17.68
CA GLY A 100 -1.76 -11.39 -17.49
C GLY A 100 -2.92 -11.18 -16.55
N ASP A 101 -3.77 -12.19 -16.48
CA ASP A 101 -4.99 -12.18 -15.69
C ASP A 101 -5.03 -13.38 -14.73
N TYR A 102 -5.63 -13.15 -13.58
CA TYR A 102 -6.15 -14.18 -12.69
C TYR A 102 -7.68 -14.09 -12.72
N ASN A 103 -8.33 -15.23 -12.85
CA ASN A 103 -9.78 -15.36 -12.71
C ASN A 103 -10.06 -16.49 -11.73
N GLN A 104 -10.95 -16.25 -10.76
CA GLN A 104 -11.33 -17.26 -9.79
C GLN A 104 -11.83 -18.53 -10.49
N GLY A 105 -11.34 -19.68 -10.05
CA GLY A 105 -11.77 -20.98 -10.55
C GLY A 105 -11.16 -21.42 -11.89
N LEU A 106 -10.43 -20.55 -12.61
CA LEU A 106 -9.86 -20.94 -13.92
C LEU A 106 -8.46 -21.54 -13.84
N ALA A 107 -7.64 -21.11 -12.88
CA ALA A 107 -6.23 -21.52 -12.83
C ALA A 107 -5.94 -22.72 -11.93
N GLY A 108 -6.96 -23.30 -11.30
CA GLY A 108 -6.85 -24.48 -10.44
C GLY A 108 -6.39 -24.19 -8.99
N ASN A 109 -5.82 -23.02 -8.73
CA ASN A 109 -5.48 -22.53 -7.39
C ASN A 109 -6.10 -21.16 -7.18
N ASP A 110 -6.94 -21.03 -6.18
CA ASP A 110 -7.55 -19.76 -5.83
C ASP A 110 -6.53 -18.81 -5.22
N ALA A 111 -6.59 -17.53 -5.62
CA ALA A 111 -5.82 -16.50 -4.97
C ALA A 111 -6.32 -16.29 -3.55
N THR A 112 -5.39 -15.95 -2.66
CA THR A 112 -5.70 -15.62 -1.27
C THR A 112 -5.79 -14.12 -1.08
N VAL A 113 -6.65 -13.69 -0.17
CA VAL A 113 -6.78 -12.28 0.23
C VAL A 113 -6.96 -12.17 1.74
N VAL A 114 -6.25 -11.22 2.32
CA VAL A 114 -6.40 -10.81 3.72
C VAL A 114 -6.54 -9.28 3.73
N LEU A 115 -7.46 -8.78 4.54
CA LEU A 115 -7.62 -7.35 4.78
C LEU A 115 -7.12 -7.02 6.19
N ASN A 116 -6.07 -6.21 6.27
CA ASN A 116 -5.53 -5.66 7.50
C ASN A 116 -5.72 -4.14 7.49
N ASP A 117 -6.53 -3.63 8.40
CA ASP A 117 -7.00 -2.24 8.37
C ASP A 117 -7.61 -1.91 7.00
N SER A 118 -7.00 -1.02 6.22
CA SER A 118 -7.43 -0.68 4.86
C SER A 118 -6.54 -1.28 3.77
N THR A 119 -5.61 -2.17 4.13
CA THR A 119 -4.67 -2.80 3.20
C THR A 119 -5.11 -4.22 2.84
N TYR A 120 -5.42 -4.43 1.57
CA TYR A 120 -5.59 -5.77 1.01
C TYR A 120 -4.23 -6.38 0.70
N GLN A 121 -4.01 -7.60 1.18
CA GLN A 121 -2.85 -8.42 0.84
C GLN A 121 -3.35 -9.61 0.03
N ILE A 122 -2.92 -9.70 -1.21
CA ILE A 122 -3.40 -10.66 -2.20
C ILE A 122 -2.21 -11.43 -2.73
N ALA A 123 -2.35 -12.74 -2.84
CA ALA A 123 -1.36 -13.60 -3.47
C ALA A 123 -2.03 -14.62 -4.37
N GLY A 124 -1.47 -14.85 -5.54
CA GLY A 124 -2.02 -15.78 -6.50
C GLY A 124 -1.09 -16.03 -7.68
N VAL A 125 -1.63 -16.68 -8.70
CA VAL A 125 -0.93 -16.99 -9.95
C VAL A 125 -1.76 -16.45 -11.10
N ALA A 126 -1.17 -15.58 -11.91
CA ALA A 126 -1.77 -15.08 -13.14
C ALA A 126 -1.24 -15.85 -14.36
N VAL A 127 -2.07 -15.97 -15.37
CA VAL A 127 -1.70 -16.53 -16.67
C VAL A 127 -1.56 -15.39 -17.67
N GLY A 128 -0.43 -15.32 -18.34
CA GLY A 128 -0.18 -14.22 -19.27
C GLY A 128 1.18 -14.30 -19.92
N TYR A 129 1.61 -13.19 -20.48
CA TYR A 129 2.81 -13.09 -21.29
C TYR A 129 3.86 -12.24 -20.61
N GLY A 130 5.06 -12.75 -20.50
CA GLY A 130 6.25 -12.04 -20.06
C GLY A 130 7.10 -11.58 -21.25
N SER A 131 8.05 -10.66 -20.97
CA SER A 131 8.98 -10.17 -22.00
C SER A 131 9.94 -11.23 -22.53
N LYS A 132 10.06 -12.37 -21.83
CA LYS A 132 11.04 -13.41 -22.11
C LYS A 132 10.48 -14.61 -22.88
N SER A 133 9.17 -14.71 -23.07
CA SER A 133 8.53 -15.84 -23.72
C SER A 133 7.35 -15.42 -24.57
N PRO A 134 7.25 -15.92 -25.82
CA PRO A 134 6.07 -15.71 -26.65
C PRO A 134 4.87 -16.58 -26.22
N GLU A 135 5.10 -17.55 -25.34
CA GLU A 135 4.06 -18.43 -24.82
C GLU A 135 3.52 -17.92 -23.49
N PRO A 136 2.23 -18.15 -23.20
CA PRO A 136 1.65 -17.77 -21.92
C PRO A 136 2.29 -18.57 -20.78
N THR A 137 2.61 -17.88 -19.70
CA THR A 137 3.23 -18.45 -18.51
C THR A 137 2.34 -18.28 -17.29
N LYS A 138 2.46 -19.18 -16.33
CA LYS A 138 1.89 -19.05 -15.00
C LYS A 138 2.90 -18.31 -14.13
N THR A 139 2.54 -17.10 -13.70
CA THR A 139 3.45 -16.21 -12.97
C THR A 139 2.86 -15.87 -11.61
N PRO A 140 3.56 -16.19 -10.51
CA PRO A 140 3.11 -15.84 -9.18
C PRO A 140 3.15 -14.33 -8.98
N PHE A 141 2.16 -13.80 -8.29
CA PHE A 141 2.10 -12.40 -7.91
C PHE A 141 1.72 -12.23 -6.44
N THR A 142 2.19 -11.15 -5.86
CA THR A 142 1.69 -10.63 -4.59
C THR A 142 1.36 -9.15 -4.75
N ILE A 143 0.22 -8.75 -4.20
CA ILE A 143 -0.26 -7.37 -4.26
C ILE A 143 -0.58 -6.93 -2.83
N LYS A 144 -0.06 -5.78 -2.43
CA LYS A 144 -0.53 -5.03 -1.28
C LYS A 144 -1.11 -3.73 -1.78
N VAL A 145 -2.34 -3.42 -1.44
CA VAL A 145 -3.00 -2.20 -1.87
C VAL A 145 -3.86 -1.64 -0.75
N SER A 146 -3.71 -0.35 -0.50
CA SER A 146 -4.45 0.36 0.54
C SER A 146 -5.34 1.44 -0.06
N CYS A 147 -6.58 1.37 0.28
CA CYS A 147 -7.57 2.39 0.02
C CYS A 147 -7.61 3.42 1.17
#